data_5aceace5619d5c3e51f21b5ec789a471
#
_entry.id   5aceace5619d5c3e51f21b5ec789a471
#
_cell.length_a   1.000
_cell.length_b   1.000
_cell.length_c   1.000
_cell.angle_alpha   90.00
_cell.angle_beta   90.00
_cell.angle_gamma   90.00
#
_symmetry.space_group_name_H-M   'P 1'
#
loop_
_entity.id
_entity.type
_entity.pdbx_description
1 polymer ?
#
loop_
_entity_poly.entity_id
_entity_poly.type
_entity_poly.pdbx_seq_one_letter_code
_entity_poly.pdbx_strand_id
1 'polypeptide(L)'
;MKPRILVVGGVTAAGKTAAAIALARRFGGELVGADSVQIHTELDVGSAKPRPDELGGVRHHLIDLLAPTETIDAARYAALADAAIEDIAARGHLPIVVGGTGLWLRALTRGLA
;
A
#
# COMPACT_ATOMS: atom_id res chain seq x y z
N MET A 1 -11.42 3.74 17.97
CA MET A 1 -9.94 3.78 18.00
C MET A 1 -9.39 3.46 16.61
N LYS A 2 -8.44 4.22 16.15
CA LYS A 2 -7.80 3.96 14.86
C LYS A 2 -6.87 2.75 14.97
N PRO A 3 -6.82 1.87 13.96
CA PRO A 3 -5.93 0.71 14.00
C PRO A 3 -4.46 1.13 13.92
N ARG A 4 -3.60 0.30 14.46
CA ARG A 4 -2.16 0.48 14.30
C ARG A 4 -1.77 0.15 12.86
N ILE A 5 -0.86 0.94 12.30
CA ILE A 5 -0.31 0.69 10.98
C ILE A 5 1.21 0.77 11.02
N LEU A 6 1.86 0.08 10.08
CA LEU A 6 3.27 0.27 9.80
C LEU A 6 3.39 1.02 8.49
N VAL A 7 4.33 1.95 8.40
CA VAL A 7 4.60 2.67 7.17
C VAL A 7 6.02 2.35 6.73
N VAL A 8 6.16 1.83 5.52
CA VAL A 8 7.46 1.53 4.92
C VAL A 8 7.69 2.50 3.77
N GLY A 9 8.62 3.43 3.97
CA GLY A 9 9.03 4.39 2.95
C GLY A 9 10.50 4.22 2.63
N GLY A 10 10.98 4.91 1.61
CA GLY A 10 12.37 4.87 1.24
C GLY A 10 12.60 5.28 -0.20
N VAL A 11 13.88 5.29 -0.61
CA VAL A 11 14.27 5.81 -1.91
C VAL A 11 14.23 4.77 -3.03
N THR A 12 14.26 3.49 -2.71
CA THR A 12 14.23 2.44 -3.73
C THR A 12 12.96 1.60 -3.60
N ALA A 13 12.19 1.51 -4.69
CA ALA A 13 10.92 0.80 -4.68
C ALA A 13 11.08 -0.69 -4.38
N ALA A 14 12.09 -1.35 -4.98
CA ALA A 14 12.31 -2.78 -4.79
C ALA A 14 12.65 -3.12 -3.33
N GLY A 15 13.50 -2.33 -2.69
CA GLY A 15 13.88 -2.55 -1.29
C GLY A 15 12.70 -2.36 -0.34
N LYS A 16 11.88 -1.36 -0.58
CA LYS A 16 10.68 -1.11 0.25
C LYS A 16 9.71 -2.28 0.19
N THR A 17 9.45 -2.77 -1.00
CA THR A 17 8.48 -3.85 -1.21
C THR A 17 8.98 -5.14 -0.54
N ALA A 18 10.25 -5.47 -0.72
CA ALA A 18 10.83 -6.66 -0.09
C ALA A 18 10.73 -6.59 1.43
N ALA A 19 11.06 -5.43 2.01
CA ALA A 19 10.97 -5.23 3.46
C ALA A 19 9.53 -5.35 3.95
N ALA A 20 8.58 -4.76 3.22
CA ALA A 20 7.17 -4.82 3.59
C ALA A 20 6.61 -6.24 3.54
N ILE A 21 6.98 -7.01 2.52
CA ILE A 21 6.56 -8.41 2.41
C ILE A 21 7.12 -9.23 3.57
N ALA A 22 8.39 -9.04 3.91
CA ALA A 22 9.01 -9.74 5.03
C ALA A 22 8.31 -9.44 6.35
N LEU A 23 7.97 -8.16 6.58
CA LEU A 23 7.22 -7.74 7.77
C LEU A 23 5.83 -8.35 7.80
N ALA A 24 5.14 -8.38 6.66
CA ALA A 24 3.81 -8.95 6.55
C ALA A 24 3.81 -10.44 6.90
N ARG A 25 4.80 -11.17 6.43
CA ARG A 25 4.93 -12.60 6.74
C ARG A 25 5.23 -12.81 8.22
N ARG A 26 6.09 -11.98 8.79
CA ARG A 26 6.48 -12.12 10.19
C ARG A 26 5.38 -11.77 11.17
N PHE A 27 4.61 -10.73 10.88
CA PHE A 27 3.62 -10.19 11.80
C PHE A 27 2.17 -10.43 11.40
N GLY A 28 1.93 -11.24 10.37
CA GLY A 28 0.57 -11.52 9.93
C GLY A 28 -0.11 -10.30 9.32
N GLY A 29 0.58 -9.60 8.43
CA GLY A 29 0.10 -8.36 7.85
C GLY A 29 -0.33 -8.47 6.40
N GLU A 30 -0.89 -7.36 5.90
CA GLU A 30 -1.25 -7.17 4.50
C GLU A 30 -0.74 -5.80 4.06
N LEU A 31 -0.40 -5.68 2.78
CA LEU A 31 0.17 -4.44 2.24
C LEU A 31 -0.93 -3.51 1.73
N VAL A 32 -0.74 -2.22 1.97
CA VAL A 32 -1.57 -1.15 1.40
C VAL A 32 -0.65 -0.26 0.57
N GLY A 33 -0.84 -0.23 -0.74
CA GLY A 33 0.02 0.53 -1.64
C GLY A 33 -0.18 2.04 -1.47
N ALA A 34 0.93 2.79 -1.52
CA ALA A 34 0.93 4.24 -1.50
C ALA A 34 1.79 4.77 -2.65
N ASP A 35 1.59 4.20 -3.84
CA ASP A 35 2.35 4.56 -5.04
C ASP A 35 1.40 4.97 -6.14
N SER A 36 1.55 6.22 -6.62
CA SER A 36 0.66 6.79 -7.63
C SER A 36 0.77 6.12 -9.01
N VAL A 37 1.83 5.34 -9.23
CA VAL A 37 1.99 4.56 -10.47
C VAL A 37 1.45 3.15 -10.30
N GLN A 38 1.83 2.47 -9.22
CA GLN A 38 1.44 1.07 -9.00
C GLN A 38 -0.05 0.86 -8.78
N ILE A 39 -0.80 1.90 -8.41
CA ILE A 39 -2.25 1.80 -8.27
C ILE A 39 -2.93 1.55 -9.63
N HIS A 40 -2.27 1.88 -10.73
CA HIS A 40 -2.83 1.72 -12.07
C HIS A 40 -2.55 0.33 -12.64
N THR A 41 -3.54 -0.23 -13.32
CA THR A 41 -3.33 -1.46 -14.11
C THR A 41 -2.48 -1.15 -15.33
N GLU A 42 -1.83 -2.17 -15.88
CA GLU A 42 -1.07 -2.09 -17.14
C GLU A 42 0.18 -1.19 -17.10
N LEU A 43 0.50 -0.59 -15.95
CA LEU A 43 1.72 0.22 -15.79
C LEU A 43 2.78 -0.58 -15.04
N ASP A 44 3.02 -1.82 -15.46
CA ASP A 44 3.91 -2.72 -14.74
C ASP A 44 5.39 -2.47 -15.04
N VAL A 45 5.69 -2.05 -16.24
CA VAL A 45 7.08 -1.83 -16.67
C VAL A 45 7.63 -0.58 -15.98
N GLY A 46 8.69 -0.76 -15.20
CA GLY A 46 9.33 0.34 -14.50
C GLY A 46 8.66 0.78 -13.21
N SER A 47 7.50 0.20 -12.85
CA SER A 47 6.80 0.55 -11.62
C SER A 47 7.24 -0.27 -10.40
N ALA A 48 8.06 -1.30 -10.61
CA ALA A 48 8.54 -2.20 -9.56
C ALA A 48 7.43 -2.88 -8.77
N LYS A 49 6.29 -3.16 -9.40
CA LYS A 49 5.21 -3.92 -8.75
C LYS A 49 5.69 -5.32 -8.38
N PRO A 50 5.36 -5.80 -7.19
CA PRO A 50 5.71 -7.16 -6.82
C PRO A 50 4.88 -8.17 -7.63
N ARG A 51 5.52 -9.25 -8.04
CA ARG A 51 4.82 -10.34 -8.72
C ARG A 51 4.10 -11.21 -7.69
N PRO A 52 3.07 -11.97 -8.10
CA PRO A 52 2.36 -12.85 -7.16
C PRO A 52 3.26 -13.83 -6.43
N ASP A 53 4.29 -14.37 -7.07
CA ASP A 53 5.24 -15.27 -6.43
C ASP A 53 6.10 -14.55 -5.38
N GLU A 54 6.43 -13.28 -5.60
CA GLU A 54 7.17 -12.48 -4.63
C GLU A 54 6.34 -12.20 -3.38
N LEU A 55 5.03 -11.99 -3.55
CA LEU A 55 4.12 -11.74 -2.43
C LEU A 55 3.97 -12.96 -1.52
N GLY A 56 4.08 -14.17 -2.08
CA GLY A 56 4.03 -15.39 -1.27
C GLY A 56 2.77 -15.53 -0.43
N GLY A 57 1.62 -15.19 -0.99
CA GLY A 57 0.34 -15.26 -0.30
C GLY A 57 -0.04 -14.01 0.48
N VAL A 58 0.85 -13.02 0.59
CA VAL A 58 0.54 -11.74 1.24
C VAL A 58 -0.37 -10.92 0.32
N ARG A 59 -1.48 -10.43 0.86
CA ARG A 59 -2.41 -9.59 0.08
C ARG A 59 -1.86 -8.18 -0.05
N HIS A 60 -2.04 -7.59 -1.23
CA HIS A 60 -1.57 -6.24 -1.55
C HIS A 60 -2.74 -5.41 -2.05
N HIS A 61 -3.19 -4.45 -1.24
CA HIS A 61 -4.31 -3.58 -1.56
C HIS A 61 -3.84 -2.31 -2.27
N LEU A 62 -4.73 -1.72 -3.06
CA LEU A 62 -4.51 -0.45 -3.77
C LEU A 62 -3.37 -0.55 -4.79
N ILE A 63 -3.28 -1.69 -5.44
CA ILE A 63 -2.42 -1.92 -6.58
C ILE A 63 -3.31 -2.43 -7.72
N ASP A 64 -3.03 -2.03 -8.94
CA ASP A 64 -3.81 -2.42 -10.13
C ASP A 64 -5.31 -2.09 -9.99
N LEU A 65 -5.63 -1.01 -9.31
CA LEU A 65 -7.01 -0.63 -9.03
C LEU A 65 -7.60 0.28 -10.11
N LEU A 66 -6.79 1.16 -10.70
CA LEU A 66 -7.24 2.16 -11.67
C LEU A 66 -6.75 1.84 -13.07
N ALA A 67 -7.57 2.19 -14.09
CA ALA A 67 -7.11 2.17 -15.48
C ALA A 67 -5.99 3.21 -15.67
N PRO A 68 -5.10 3.04 -16.67
CA PRO A 68 -3.99 3.98 -16.88
C PRO A 68 -4.43 5.43 -17.10
N THR A 69 -5.65 5.65 -17.58
CA THR A 69 -6.20 6.98 -17.82
C THR A 69 -6.93 7.59 -16.62
N GLU A 70 -7.17 6.81 -15.58
CA GLU A 70 -7.84 7.31 -14.40
C GLU A 70 -6.85 7.98 -13.45
N THR A 71 -7.30 9.00 -12.74
CA THR A 71 -6.48 9.68 -11.73
C THR A 71 -7.26 9.83 -10.43
N ILE A 72 -6.55 9.88 -9.32
CA ILE A 72 -7.14 10.20 -8.02
C ILE A 72 -6.26 11.20 -7.31
N ASP A 73 -6.87 12.04 -6.48
CA ASP A 73 -6.13 12.96 -5.64
C ASP A 73 -5.75 12.30 -4.29
N ALA A 74 -4.96 13.02 -3.49
CA ALA A 74 -4.49 12.51 -2.22
C ALA A 74 -5.63 12.25 -1.22
N ALA A 75 -6.68 13.07 -1.25
CA ALA A 75 -7.83 12.90 -0.36
C ALA A 75 -8.59 11.62 -0.69
N ARG A 76 -8.81 11.36 -1.98
CA ARG A 76 -9.48 10.14 -2.39
C ARG A 76 -8.63 8.90 -2.11
N TYR A 77 -7.32 8.99 -2.33
CA TYR A 77 -6.42 7.91 -1.94
C TYR A 77 -6.54 7.61 -0.44
N ALA A 78 -6.50 8.66 0.40
CA ALA A 78 -6.58 8.46 1.84
C ALA A 78 -7.88 7.77 2.25
N ALA A 79 -9.01 8.12 1.61
CA ALA A 79 -10.28 7.46 1.88
C ALA A 79 -10.26 5.97 1.52
N LEU A 80 -9.69 5.64 0.36
CA LEU A 80 -9.55 4.25 -0.07
C LEU A 80 -8.62 3.47 0.85
N ALA A 81 -7.51 4.08 1.25
CA ALA A 81 -6.54 3.46 2.15
C ALA A 81 -7.12 3.24 3.54
N ASP A 82 -7.88 4.20 4.06
CA ASP A 82 -8.55 4.06 5.36
C ASP A 82 -9.51 2.87 5.36
N ALA A 83 -10.28 2.71 4.28
CA ALA A 83 -11.20 1.58 4.16
C ALA A 83 -10.44 0.24 4.13
N ALA A 84 -9.33 0.18 3.39
CA ALA A 84 -8.50 -1.02 3.34
C ALA A 84 -7.88 -1.33 4.69
N ILE A 85 -7.37 -0.31 5.39
CA ILE A 85 -6.75 -0.45 6.71
C ILE A 85 -7.77 -0.98 7.72
N GLU A 86 -8.98 -0.43 7.72
CA GLU A 86 -10.03 -0.89 8.62
C GLU A 86 -10.41 -2.34 8.36
N ASP A 87 -10.53 -2.72 7.10
CA ASP A 87 -10.84 -4.09 6.73
C ASP A 87 -9.75 -5.06 7.17
N ILE A 88 -8.49 -4.72 6.93
CA ILE A 88 -7.35 -5.54 7.34
C ILE A 88 -7.34 -5.72 8.85
N ALA A 89 -7.48 -4.63 9.59
CA ALA A 89 -7.47 -4.66 11.05
C ALA A 89 -8.65 -5.45 11.61
N ALA A 90 -9.83 -5.34 10.99
CA ALA A 90 -11.02 -6.07 11.42
C ALA A 90 -10.85 -7.59 11.27
N ARG A 91 -10.00 -8.03 10.33
CA ARG A 91 -9.65 -9.43 10.17
C ARG A 91 -8.50 -9.88 11.06
N GLY A 92 -8.02 -9.00 11.94
CA GLY A 92 -6.94 -9.32 12.87
C GLY A 92 -5.55 -9.25 12.26
N HIS A 93 -5.40 -8.64 11.09
CA HIS A 93 -4.11 -8.51 10.42
C HIS A 93 -3.52 -7.11 10.59
N LEU A 94 -2.22 -6.99 10.42
CA LEU A 94 -1.51 -5.70 10.54
C LEU A 94 -1.49 -4.99 9.19
N PRO A 95 -2.07 -3.78 9.08
CA PRO A 95 -1.93 -3.01 7.85
C PRO A 95 -0.52 -2.44 7.72
N ILE A 96 0.12 -2.67 6.58
CA ILE A 96 1.47 -2.18 6.29
C ILE A 96 1.40 -1.29 5.04
N VAL A 97 1.54 0.01 5.24
CA VAL A 97 1.48 0.98 4.14
C VAL A 97 2.87 1.09 3.53
N VAL A 98 2.97 0.85 2.23
CA VAL A 98 4.25 0.83 1.53
C VAL A 98 4.17 1.68 0.26
N GLY A 99 5.11 2.59 0.09
CA GLY A 99 5.16 3.40 -1.12
C GLY A 99 6.11 4.58 -1.03
N GLY A 100 6.26 5.28 -2.15
CA GLY A 100 7.15 6.42 -2.29
C GLY A 100 6.43 7.74 -2.59
N THR A 101 5.09 7.74 -2.67
CA THR A 101 4.35 8.97 -2.96
C THR A 101 4.10 9.72 -1.66
N GLY A 102 5.01 10.63 -1.34
CA GLY A 102 5.01 11.35 -0.06
C GLY A 102 3.72 12.11 0.22
N LEU A 103 3.12 12.71 -0.80
CA LEU A 103 1.84 13.44 -0.63
C LEU A 103 0.74 12.51 -0.15
N TRP A 104 0.65 11.31 -0.72
CA TRP A 104 -0.34 10.32 -0.33
C TRP A 104 -0.10 9.83 1.09
N LEU A 105 1.16 9.56 1.44
CA LEU A 105 1.51 9.12 2.80
C LEU A 105 1.14 10.19 3.83
N ARG A 106 1.42 11.47 3.52
CA ARG A 106 1.06 12.57 4.42
C ARG A 106 -0.45 12.73 4.57
N ALA A 107 -1.19 12.62 3.45
CA ALA A 107 -2.65 12.71 3.50
C ALA A 107 -3.25 11.60 4.35
N LEU A 108 -2.75 10.39 4.20
CA LEU A 108 -3.22 9.24 4.96
C LEU A 108 -2.92 9.40 6.46
N THR A 109 -1.69 9.75 6.80
CA THR A 109 -1.30 9.88 8.22
C THR A 109 -2.03 11.02 8.91
N ARG A 110 -2.27 12.13 8.21
CA ARG A 110 -3.05 13.25 8.76
C ARG A 110 -4.52 12.86 8.95
N GLY A 111 -5.07 12.08 8.02
CA GLY A 111 -6.42 11.59 8.15
C GLY A 111 -6.59 10.59 9.29
N LEU A 112 -5.52 9.91 9.68
CA LEU A 112 -5.52 8.96 10.80
C LEU A 112 -5.25 9.61 12.15
N ALA A 113 -4.75 10.83 12.12
CA ALA A 113 -4.38 11.54 13.35
C ALA A 113 -5.59 11.96 14.20
#